data_03f320387ce53b5eb4c09a61ecc8529f
#
_entry.id   03f320387ce53b5eb4c09a61ecc8529f
#
_cell.length_a   1.000
_cell.length_b   1.000
_cell.length_c   1.000
_cell.angle_alpha   90.00
_cell.angle_beta   90.00
_cell.angle_gamma   90.00
#
_symmetry.space_group_name_H-M   'P 1'
#
loop_
_entity.id
_entity.type
_entity.pdbx_description
1 polymer ?
#
loop_
_entity_poly.entity_id
_entity_poly.type
_entity_poly.pdbx_seq_one_letter_code
_entity_poly.pdbx_strand_id
1 'polypeptide(L)'
;MKKNIYYSLLISAMVSVSAAEETRQVDKHEHGVGELNIAIEGNAIDFEFFIPGADIVGFEYEAKTESDIALVNAALEKFGNFDNIFSLPESSNCNLVNSEIGVNQDDDHDEHDEHDDHDEHDDHDEHDDHDEHDDHDEHDDHDDHDDHDDHDEEAHNEFVAHYSFNCENIKEIDRISFPYFTNFPNSGELEIQFVSEKGSTGFEVEGDEPFIDLKGKI
;
A
#
# COMPACT_ATOMS: atom_id res chain seq x y z
N MET A 1 -74.08 4.97 -20.41
CA MET A 1 -72.97 5.55 -19.64
C MET A 1 -71.89 4.46 -19.47
N LYS A 2 -70.81 4.52 -20.27
CA LYS A 2 -69.70 3.56 -20.24
C LYS A 2 -68.54 4.22 -19.48
N LYS A 3 -68.14 3.70 -18.34
CA LYS A 3 -66.97 4.14 -17.56
C LYS A 3 -65.76 3.40 -18.06
N ASN A 4 -64.80 4.13 -18.66
CA ASN A 4 -63.49 3.61 -19.01
C ASN A 4 -62.58 3.73 -17.78
N ILE A 5 -62.09 2.60 -17.30
CA ILE A 5 -61.08 2.51 -16.24
C ILE A 5 -59.75 2.36 -16.91
N TYR A 6 -58.86 3.39 -16.79
CA TYR A 6 -57.49 3.33 -17.23
C TYR A 6 -56.65 2.73 -16.08
N TYR A 7 -56.09 1.54 -16.31
CA TYR A 7 -55.08 0.96 -15.46
C TYR A 7 -53.73 1.57 -15.85
N SER A 8 -53.16 2.39 -14.96
CA SER A 8 -51.81 2.91 -15.10
C SER A 8 -50.85 1.87 -14.55
N LEU A 9 -50.04 1.28 -15.44
CA LEU A 9 -48.99 0.30 -15.11
C LEU A 9 -47.73 1.06 -14.71
N LEU A 10 -47.44 1.15 -13.40
CA LEU A 10 -46.20 1.69 -12.86
C LEU A 10 -45.12 0.62 -13.00
N ILE A 11 -44.25 0.80 -13.99
CA ILE A 11 -43.03 0.00 -14.13
C ILE A 11 -41.98 0.63 -13.21
N SER A 12 -41.69 -0.02 -12.09
CA SER A 12 -40.59 0.32 -11.19
C SER A 12 -39.29 -0.24 -11.77
N ALA A 13 -38.47 0.62 -12.33
CA ALA A 13 -37.12 0.26 -12.76
C ALA A 13 -36.22 0.17 -11.51
N MET A 14 -35.87 -1.05 -11.10
CA MET A 14 -34.81 -1.27 -10.12
C MET A 14 -33.46 -1.02 -10.80
N VAL A 15 -32.82 0.08 -10.45
CA VAL A 15 -31.42 0.33 -10.80
C VAL A 15 -30.57 -0.42 -9.79
N SER A 16 -29.98 -1.53 -10.23
CA SER A 16 -28.96 -2.24 -9.45
C SER A 16 -27.66 -1.43 -9.55
N VAL A 17 -27.29 -0.77 -8.46
CA VAL A 17 -25.94 -0.21 -8.30
C VAL A 17 -25.02 -1.38 -7.99
N SER A 18 -24.24 -1.80 -8.98
CA SER A 18 -23.08 -2.68 -8.75
C SER A 18 -22.00 -1.82 -8.11
N ALA A 19 -21.78 -1.96 -6.81
CA ALA A 19 -20.53 -1.55 -6.20
C ALA A 19 -19.44 -2.47 -6.78
N ALA A 20 -18.60 -1.93 -7.65
CA ALA A 20 -17.33 -2.55 -7.97
C ALA A 20 -16.47 -2.37 -6.70
N GLU A 21 -16.27 -3.44 -5.94
CA GLU A 21 -15.12 -3.54 -5.06
C GLU A 21 -13.91 -3.64 -6.01
N GLU A 22 -13.25 -2.54 -6.25
CA GLU A 22 -11.88 -2.58 -6.73
C GLU A 22 -11.05 -3.18 -5.59
N THR A 23 -10.76 -4.47 -5.70
CA THR A 23 -9.67 -5.06 -4.93
C THR A 23 -8.40 -4.34 -5.39
N ARG A 24 -7.88 -3.47 -4.54
CA ARG A 24 -6.55 -2.90 -4.70
C ARG A 24 -5.60 -4.10 -4.83
N GLN A 25 -5.14 -4.40 -6.03
CA GLN A 25 -3.94 -5.20 -6.19
C GLN A 25 -2.83 -4.33 -5.61
N VAL A 26 -2.15 -4.85 -4.61
CA VAL A 26 -0.87 -4.31 -4.17
C VAL A 26 0.08 -4.59 -5.33
N ASP A 27 0.15 -3.63 -6.27
CA ASP A 27 1.13 -3.70 -7.35
C ASP A 27 2.51 -3.51 -6.72
N LYS A 28 3.49 -4.24 -7.25
CA LYS A 28 4.90 -4.14 -6.89
C LYS A 28 5.28 -2.65 -6.83
N HIS A 29 5.70 -2.19 -5.65
CA HIS A 29 6.24 -0.84 -5.49
C HIS A 29 7.35 -0.62 -6.51
N GLU A 30 7.24 0.45 -7.30
CA GLU A 30 8.27 0.86 -8.23
C GLU A 30 9.27 1.75 -7.47
N HIS A 31 10.54 1.35 -7.43
CA HIS A 31 11.58 2.15 -6.79
C HIS A 31 11.67 3.54 -7.41
N GLY A 32 11.70 4.55 -6.58
CA GLY A 32 11.74 5.95 -7.01
C GLY A 32 10.37 6.59 -7.16
N VAL A 33 9.28 5.84 -6.98
CA VAL A 33 7.89 6.33 -7.10
C VAL A 33 7.18 6.18 -5.78
N GLY A 34 6.80 7.30 -5.17
CA GLY A 34 5.95 7.33 -3.98
C GLY A 34 4.51 7.66 -4.35
N GLU A 35 3.56 7.17 -3.56
CA GLU A 35 2.14 7.49 -3.71
C GLU A 35 1.70 8.54 -2.68
N LEU A 36 0.82 9.46 -3.09
CA LEU A 36 0.20 10.45 -2.23
C LEU A 36 -1.29 10.60 -2.55
N ASN A 37 -2.13 10.31 -1.57
CA ASN A 37 -3.55 10.63 -1.64
C ASN A 37 -3.83 11.97 -0.93
N ILE A 38 -4.53 12.88 -1.61
CA ILE A 38 -4.99 14.15 -1.05
C ILE A 38 -6.51 14.24 -1.17
N ALA A 39 -7.19 14.41 -0.05
CA ALA A 39 -8.63 14.55 -0.02
C ALA A 39 -9.05 15.86 0.65
N ILE A 40 -9.99 16.60 0.01
CA ILE A 40 -10.58 17.81 0.58
C ILE A 40 -12.08 17.58 0.79
N GLU A 41 -12.52 17.71 2.04
CA GLU A 41 -13.93 17.68 2.41
C GLU A 41 -14.30 18.90 3.29
N GLY A 42 -15.11 19.79 2.76
CA GLY A 42 -15.47 21.03 3.44
C GLY A 42 -14.24 21.91 3.74
N ASN A 43 -13.85 22.04 5.02
CA ASN A 43 -12.66 22.76 5.45
C ASN A 43 -11.50 21.85 5.85
N ALA A 44 -11.68 20.54 5.76
CA ALA A 44 -10.63 19.57 6.05
C ALA A 44 -9.82 19.25 4.79
N ILE A 45 -8.53 19.02 4.96
CA ILE A 45 -7.63 18.44 3.97
C ILE A 45 -6.80 17.37 4.62
N ASP A 46 -6.78 16.20 3.99
CA ASP A 46 -6.05 15.02 4.43
C ASP A 46 -4.99 14.65 3.41
N PHE A 47 -3.84 14.21 3.91
CA PHE A 47 -2.70 13.73 3.13
C PHE A 47 -2.33 12.33 3.61
N GLU A 48 -2.12 11.42 2.70
CA GLU A 48 -1.76 10.03 2.97
C GLU A 48 -0.63 9.61 2.03
N PHE A 49 0.57 9.47 2.59
CA PHE A 49 1.78 9.10 1.86
C PHE A 49 2.09 7.62 2.04
N PHE A 50 2.49 6.98 0.95
CA PHE A 50 3.00 5.61 0.89
C PHE A 50 4.29 5.65 0.09
N ILE A 51 5.44 5.49 0.75
CA ILE A 51 6.74 5.70 0.14
C ILE A 51 7.62 4.48 0.36
N PRO A 52 8.17 3.86 -0.70
CA PRO A 52 9.11 2.75 -0.57
C PRO A 52 10.30 3.10 0.32
N GLY A 53 10.75 2.16 1.16
CA GLY A 53 11.88 2.37 2.05
C GLY A 53 13.17 2.72 1.32
N ALA A 54 13.39 2.16 0.12
CA ALA A 54 14.55 2.48 -0.73
C ALA A 54 14.67 3.98 -1.01
N ASP A 55 13.58 4.70 -1.20
CA ASP A 55 13.54 6.11 -1.52
C ASP A 55 13.89 6.99 -0.32
N ILE A 56 13.58 6.51 0.87
CA ILE A 56 13.73 7.26 2.13
C ILE A 56 15.05 6.97 2.83
N VAL A 57 15.38 5.68 3.01
CA VAL A 57 16.55 5.22 3.77
C VAL A 57 17.57 4.46 2.92
N GLY A 58 17.24 4.14 1.65
CA GLY A 58 18.12 3.47 0.71
C GLY A 58 18.09 1.94 0.77
N PHE A 59 17.10 1.36 1.49
CA PHE A 59 16.88 -0.07 1.57
C PHE A 59 15.40 -0.37 1.86
N GLU A 60 14.95 -1.60 1.56
CA GLU A 60 13.57 -2.06 1.78
C GLU A 60 13.46 -3.22 2.78
N TYR A 61 14.59 -3.81 3.17
CA TYR A 61 14.60 -4.86 4.17
C TYR A 61 14.33 -4.33 5.59
N GLU A 62 13.93 -5.21 6.49
CA GLU A 62 13.75 -4.89 7.91
C GLU A 62 15.04 -4.34 8.56
N ALA A 63 14.96 -3.17 9.16
CA ALA A 63 16.09 -2.53 9.85
C ALA A 63 16.48 -3.29 11.11
N LYS A 64 17.57 -4.07 11.07
CA LYS A 64 18.05 -4.91 12.20
C LYS A 64 19.34 -4.39 12.84
N THR A 65 20.17 -3.64 12.10
CA THR A 65 21.40 -3.08 12.65
C THR A 65 21.13 -1.75 13.36
N GLU A 66 21.99 -1.38 14.32
CA GLU A 66 21.91 -0.06 14.98
C GLU A 66 21.98 1.09 13.97
N SER A 67 22.73 0.91 12.88
CA SER A 67 22.87 1.90 11.81
C SER A 67 21.58 2.07 11.03
N ASP A 68 20.92 0.97 10.63
CA ASP A 68 19.70 1.00 9.86
C ASP A 68 18.53 1.56 10.69
N ILE A 69 18.43 1.12 11.94
CA ILE A 69 17.46 1.65 12.92
C ILE A 69 17.63 3.17 13.09
N ALA A 70 18.89 3.66 13.15
CA ALA A 70 19.15 5.08 13.26
C ALA A 70 18.71 5.86 12.00
N LEU A 71 18.88 5.29 10.79
CA LEU A 71 18.40 5.88 9.53
C LEU A 71 16.87 5.96 9.49
N VAL A 72 16.18 4.87 9.86
CA VAL A 72 14.71 4.83 9.94
C VAL A 72 14.20 5.88 10.94
N ASN A 73 14.77 5.94 12.15
CA ASN A 73 14.37 6.92 13.16
C ASN A 73 14.58 8.36 12.69
N ALA A 74 15.70 8.65 12.01
CA ALA A 74 15.96 9.98 11.46
C ALA A 74 14.97 10.36 10.35
N ALA A 75 14.54 9.39 9.55
CA ALA A 75 13.51 9.59 8.54
C ALA A 75 12.14 9.87 9.19
N LEU A 76 11.74 9.07 10.18
CA LEU A 76 10.49 9.29 10.93
C LEU A 76 10.46 10.66 11.62
N GLU A 77 11.61 11.12 12.16
CA GLU A 77 11.71 12.49 12.73
C GLU A 77 11.48 13.57 11.66
N LYS A 78 11.99 13.39 10.43
CA LYS A 78 11.72 14.33 9.33
C LYS A 78 10.25 14.34 8.94
N PHE A 79 9.59 13.17 8.85
CA PHE A 79 8.15 13.08 8.60
C PHE A 79 7.33 13.67 9.76
N GLY A 80 7.81 13.60 10.99
CA GLY A 80 7.17 14.23 12.16
C GLY A 80 6.98 15.75 12.03
N ASN A 81 7.74 16.41 11.15
CA ASN A 81 7.53 17.82 10.80
C ASN A 81 7.05 17.91 9.34
N PHE A 82 5.74 18.06 9.13
CA PHE A 82 5.12 18.13 7.81
C PHE A 82 5.73 19.21 6.89
N ASP A 83 6.30 20.30 7.44
CA ASP A 83 6.96 21.36 6.64
C ASP A 83 8.19 20.83 5.87
N ASN A 84 8.75 19.69 6.29
CA ASN A 84 9.79 18.98 5.53
C ASN A 84 9.24 18.23 4.33
N ILE A 85 7.95 17.93 4.31
CA ILE A 85 7.30 17.05 3.33
C ILE A 85 6.50 17.86 2.33
N PHE A 86 5.60 18.72 2.80
CA PHE A 86 4.80 19.59 1.96
C PHE A 86 4.55 20.94 2.63
N SER A 87 4.12 21.92 1.83
CA SER A 87 3.72 23.22 2.36
C SER A 87 2.45 23.71 1.69
N LEU A 88 1.58 24.33 2.51
CA LEU A 88 0.33 24.96 2.12
C LEU A 88 0.50 26.49 2.11
N PRO A 89 -0.26 27.24 1.29
CA PRO A 89 -0.26 28.70 1.34
C PRO A 89 -0.66 29.20 2.73
N GLU A 90 0.09 30.17 3.26
CA GLU A 90 -0.22 30.78 4.57
C GLU A 90 -1.63 31.40 4.62
N SER A 91 -2.12 31.89 3.47
CA SER A 91 -3.48 32.48 3.33
C SER A 91 -4.59 31.49 3.63
N SER A 92 -4.35 30.19 3.48
CA SER A 92 -5.34 29.13 3.78
C SER A 92 -5.59 28.98 5.28
N ASN A 93 -4.66 29.44 6.15
CA ASN A 93 -4.73 29.36 7.61
C ASN A 93 -5.12 27.95 8.09
N CYS A 94 -4.34 26.95 7.66
CA CYS A 94 -4.54 25.55 8.02
C CYS A 94 -3.85 25.23 9.35
N ASN A 95 -4.54 24.50 10.20
CA ASN A 95 -4.03 24.00 11.47
C ASN A 95 -3.99 22.47 11.43
N LEU A 96 -2.85 21.90 11.78
CA LEU A 96 -2.71 20.43 11.93
C LEU A 96 -3.63 19.94 13.04
N VAL A 97 -4.45 18.95 12.74
CA VAL A 97 -5.39 18.31 13.68
C VAL A 97 -4.86 16.96 14.15
N ASN A 98 -4.30 16.19 13.24
CA ASN A 98 -3.73 14.86 13.51
C ASN A 98 -2.55 14.58 12.60
N SER A 99 -1.59 13.77 13.10
CA SER A 99 -0.55 13.16 12.28
C SER A 99 -0.21 11.78 12.83
N GLU A 100 -0.13 10.80 11.92
CA GLU A 100 0.27 9.43 12.20
C GLU A 100 1.37 9.06 11.21
N ILE A 101 2.51 8.61 11.73
CA ILE A 101 3.69 8.30 10.92
C ILE A 101 4.24 6.97 11.38
N GLY A 102 4.56 6.09 10.43
CA GLY A 102 5.08 4.76 10.70
C GLY A 102 5.83 4.16 9.53
N VAL A 103 6.31 2.95 9.76
CA VAL A 103 6.83 2.06 8.73
C VAL A 103 5.97 0.81 8.74
N ASN A 104 5.35 0.50 7.62
CA ASN A 104 4.72 -0.79 7.40
C ASN A 104 5.80 -1.78 6.98
N GLN A 105 5.77 -2.94 7.57
CA GLN A 105 6.54 -4.09 7.13
C GLN A 105 5.52 -5.13 6.72
N ASP A 106 5.58 -5.59 5.49
CA ASP A 106 4.77 -6.70 5.04
C ASP A 106 5.33 -7.98 5.68
N ASP A 107 4.89 -8.24 6.91
CA ASP A 107 5.07 -9.54 7.54
C ASP A 107 4.01 -10.48 6.92
N ASP A 108 4.34 -11.12 5.81
CA ASP A 108 3.58 -12.27 5.29
C ASP A 108 3.74 -13.45 6.27
N HIS A 109 3.21 -13.27 7.47
CA HIS A 109 2.95 -14.37 8.37
C HIS A 109 1.69 -15.09 7.88
N ASP A 110 1.86 -16.00 6.94
CA ASP A 110 0.94 -17.10 6.79
C ASP A 110 0.81 -17.74 8.17
N GLU A 111 -0.32 -17.50 8.83
CA GLU A 111 -0.74 -18.27 9.99
C GLU A 111 -0.89 -19.72 9.51
N HIS A 112 0.21 -20.48 9.57
CA HIS A 112 0.15 -21.93 9.48
C HIS A 112 -0.62 -22.39 10.71
N ASP A 113 -1.92 -22.59 10.51
CA ASP A 113 -2.76 -23.37 11.43
C ASP A 113 -2.06 -24.69 11.68
N GLU A 114 -1.54 -24.84 12.90
CA GLU A 114 -0.97 -26.08 13.40
C GLU A 114 -2.08 -27.15 13.38
N HIS A 115 -2.11 -27.95 12.32
CA HIS A 115 -2.87 -29.18 12.29
C HIS A 115 -2.10 -30.24 13.09
N ASP A 116 -2.22 -30.19 14.41
CA ASP A 116 -1.94 -31.31 15.30
C ASP A 116 -3.10 -32.30 15.21
N ASP A 117 -3.02 -33.22 14.25
CA ASP A 117 -3.77 -34.48 14.29
C ASP A 117 -2.83 -35.62 13.95
N HIS A 118 -2.04 -36.04 14.92
CA HIS A 118 -1.41 -37.34 14.93
C HIS A 118 -2.33 -38.34 15.61
N ASP A 119 -3.18 -38.98 14.83
CA ASP A 119 -3.86 -40.22 15.22
C ASP A 119 -2.84 -41.36 15.30
N GLU A 120 -2.73 -41.87 16.50
CA GLU A 120 -1.97 -43.08 16.85
C GLU A 120 -2.51 -44.29 16.08
N HIS A 121 -1.68 -44.90 15.27
CA HIS A 121 -1.95 -46.23 14.73
C HIS A 121 -0.93 -47.20 15.33
N ASP A 122 -1.39 -47.89 16.41
CA ASP A 122 -0.82 -49.11 16.94
C ASP A 122 -1.10 -50.30 15.99
N ASP A 123 -0.13 -51.20 16.00
CA ASP A 123 -0.19 -52.63 15.70
C ASP A 123 -0.37 -53.09 14.25
N HIS A 124 0.72 -53.64 13.68
CA HIS A 124 0.61 -54.87 12.94
C HIS A 124 1.88 -55.73 13.01
N ASP A 125 1.60 -57.00 13.44
CA ASP A 125 2.45 -58.14 13.66
C ASP A 125 3.23 -58.60 12.42
N GLU A 126 4.37 -59.20 12.77
CA GLU A 126 5.23 -60.22 12.21
C GLU A 126 4.74 -60.93 10.90
N HIS A 127 5.59 -60.93 9.91
CA HIS A 127 5.71 -62.02 8.96
C HIS A 127 7.16 -62.25 8.54
N ASP A 128 7.60 -63.49 8.84
CA ASP A 128 8.86 -64.14 8.45
C ASP A 128 8.99 -64.43 6.97
N ASP A 129 10.24 -64.50 6.54
CA ASP A 129 10.84 -65.29 5.47
C ASP A 129 10.35 -65.13 4.04
N HIS A 130 11.27 -64.65 3.19
CA HIS A 130 11.58 -65.34 1.93
C HIS A 130 12.89 -64.90 1.28
N ASP A 131 13.64 -65.92 0.88
CA ASP A 131 14.93 -66.02 0.26
C ASP A 131 15.14 -65.23 -1.02
N GLU A 132 16.38 -64.82 -1.20
CA GLU A 132 17.27 -64.77 -2.38
C GLU A 132 16.65 -64.56 -3.77
N HIS A 133 16.96 -63.40 -4.38
CA HIS A 133 17.24 -63.34 -5.83
C HIS A 133 18.29 -62.30 -6.12
N ASP A 134 19.34 -62.82 -6.82
CA ASP A 134 20.47 -62.12 -7.43
C ASP A 134 20.07 -61.13 -8.53
N ASP A 135 20.96 -60.15 -8.71
CA ASP A 135 21.34 -59.49 -9.96
C ASP A 135 20.28 -58.73 -10.75
N HIS A 136 20.32 -57.39 -10.65
CA HIS A 136 20.25 -56.60 -11.88
C HIS A 136 21.01 -55.26 -11.70
N ASP A 137 21.95 -55.11 -12.63
CA ASP A 137 22.76 -53.95 -12.91
C ASP A 137 21.97 -52.72 -13.28
N GLU A 138 22.60 -51.59 -12.94
CA GLU A 138 22.62 -50.30 -13.65
C GLU A 138 21.25 -49.66 -13.98
N HIS A 139 20.89 -48.68 -13.20
CA HIS A 139 20.18 -47.52 -13.74
C HIS A 139 20.74 -46.24 -13.12
N ASP A 140 21.38 -45.55 -14.04
CA ASP A 140 21.74 -44.16 -14.19
C ASP A 140 21.01 -43.16 -13.27
N ASP A 141 21.82 -42.34 -12.67
CA ASP A 141 21.73 -40.96 -12.35
C ASP A 141 20.42 -40.24 -12.72
N HIS A 142 19.52 -40.11 -11.78
CA HIS A 142 18.56 -39.01 -11.77
C HIS A 142 19.03 -38.03 -10.71
N ASP A 143 19.86 -37.08 -11.16
CA ASP A 143 20.02 -35.78 -10.50
C ASP A 143 18.67 -35.07 -10.59
N ASP A 144 17.78 -35.34 -9.65
CA ASP A 144 16.64 -34.50 -9.38
C ASP A 144 17.18 -33.19 -8.74
N HIS A 145 17.47 -32.25 -9.61
CA HIS A 145 17.62 -30.87 -9.23
C HIS A 145 16.26 -30.37 -8.78
N ASP A 146 15.96 -30.55 -7.51
CA ASP A 146 15.00 -29.70 -6.80
C ASP A 146 15.65 -28.33 -6.63
N ASP A 147 15.68 -27.56 -7.72
CA ASP A 147 15.81 -26.12 -7.67
C ASP A 147 14.52 -25.61 -7.03
N HIS A 148 14.42 -25.75 -5.70
CA HIS A 148 13.57 -24.88 -4.94
C HIS A 148 14.18 -23.49 -5.10
N ASP A 149 13.71 -22.74 -6.08
CA ASP A 149 13.77 -21.30 -6.04
C ASP A 149 13.09 -20.90 -4.73
N ASP A 150 13.90 -20.79 -3.67
CA ASP A 150 13.52 -20.05 -2.49
C ASP A 150 13.29 -18.61 -3.00
N HIS A 151 12.04 -18.34 -3.38
CA HIS A 151 11.55 -16.98 -3.48
C HIS A 151 11.58 -16.47 -2.04
N ASP A 152 12.73 -15.99 -1.62
CA ASP A 152 12.82 -15.06 -0.51
C ASP A 152 11.92 -13.89 -0.91
N GLU A 153 10.65 -13.93 -0.50
CA GLU A 153 9.78 -12.78 -0.53
C GLU A 153 10.44 -11.77 0.41
N GLU A 154 11.23 -10.89 -0.19
CA GLU A 154 11.92 -9.84 0.56
C GLU A 154 10.83 -8.96 1.17
N ALA A 155 10.74 -8.98 2.50
CA ALA A 155 9.85 -8.10 3.24
C ALA A 155 10.18 -6.66 2.84
N HIS A 156 9.21 -5.99 2.21
CA HIS A 156 9.35 -4.60 1.78
C HIS A 156 8.91 -3.68 2.89
N ASN A 157 9.75 -2.72 3.28
CA ASN A 157 9.33 -1.68 4.18
C ASN A 157 8.80 -0.47 3.40
N GLU A 158 7.71 0.08 3.89
CA GLU A 158 7.04 1.26 3.33
C GLU A 158 6.86 2.31 4.43
N PHE A 159 7.28 3.53 4.17
CA PHE A 159 7.00 4.67 5.04
C PHE A 159 5.58 5.17 4.78
N VAL A 160 4.77 5.19 5.83
CA VAL A 160 3.40 5.69 5.78
C VAL A 160 3.28 6.92 6.65
N ALA A 161 2.70 8.00 6.10
CA ALA A 161 2.47 9.21 6.86
C ALA A 161 1.09 9.80 6.53
N HIS A 162 0.28 9.98 7.56
CA HIS A 162 -1.03 10.60 7.45
C HIS A 162 -1.05 11.92 8.20
N TYR A 163 -1.57 12.98 7.53
CA TYR A 163 -1.74 14.30 8.15
C TYR A 163 -3.13 14.84 7.85
N SER A 164 -3.82 15.30 8.88
CA SER A 164 -5.13 15.95 8.78
C SER A 164 -5.07 17.39 9.21
N PHE A 165 -5.57 18.30 8.39
CA PHE A 165 -5.65 19.72 8.69
C PHE A 165 -7.08 20.23 8.65
N ASN A 166 -7.34 21.29 9.42
CA ASN A 166 -8.53 22.11 9.26
C ASN A 166 -8.11 23.54 8.86
N CYS A 167 -8.64 24.02 7.75
CA CYS A 167 -8.26 25.28 7.13
C CYS A 167 -9.42 26.28 7.22
N GLU A 168 -9.15 27.51 7.67
CA GLU A 168 -10.17 28.56 7.68
C GLU A 168 -10.55 29.00 6.26
N ASN A 169 -9.57 29.01 5.34
CA ASN A 169 -9.73 29.46 3.97
C ASN A 169 -9.27 28.40 2.98
N ILE A 170 -9.92 27.23 2.97
CA ILE A 170 -9.54 26.08 2.11
C ILE A 170 -9.40 26.45 0.62
N LYS A 171 -10.20 27.40 0.13
CA LYS A 171 -10.21 27.87 -1.25
C LYS A 171 -9.00 28.70 -1.65
N GLU A 172 -8.19 29.13 -0.68
CA GLU A 172 -6.93 29.84 -0.90
C GLU A 172 -5.77 28.87 -1.18
N ILE A 173 -6.03 27.54 -1.10
CA ILE A 173 -5.05 26.53 -1.48
C ILE A 173 -5.05 26.43 -3.01
N ASP A 174 -4.29 27.28 -3.66
CA ASP A 174 -4.10 27.26 -5.11
C ASP A 174 -2.87 26.45 -5.54
N ARG A 175 -1.98 26.13 -4.60
CA ARG A 175 -0.76 25.35 -4.81
C ARG A 175 -0.39 24.57 -3.56
N ILE A 176 0.16 23.38 -3.74
CA ILE A 176 0.86 22.61 -2.72
C ILE A 176 2.28 22.38 -3.23
N SER A 177 3.29 22.69 -2.43
CA SER A 177 4.70 22.47 -2.76
C SER A 177 5.27 21.33 -1.93
N PHE A 178 6.27 20.63 -2.46
CA PHE A 178 6.85 19.44 -1.85
C PHE A 178 8.35 19.61 -1.54
N PRO A 179 8.74 20.21 -0.38
CA PRO A 179 10.10 20.15 0.15
C PRO A 179 10.63 18.73 0.32
N TYR A 180 9.75 17.74 0.26
CA TYR A 180 10.00 16.31 0.28
C TYR A 180 11.22 15.90 -0.55
N PHE A 181 11.30 16.30 -1.83
CA PHE A 181 12.41 15.95 -2.72
C PHE A 181 13.76 16.51 -2.28
N THR A 182 13.77 17.63 -1.55
CA THR A 182 14.99 18.18 -0.95
C THR A 182 15.45 17.37 0.26
N ASN A 183 14.49 16.85 1.03
CA ASN A 183 14.76 16.09 2.25
C ASN A 183 15.02 14.62 1.98
N PHE A 184 14.52 14.09 0.86
CA PHE A 184 14.68 12.70 0.41
C PHE A 184 15.11 12.64 -1.05
N PRO A 185 16.41 12.89 -1.32
CA PRO A 185 16.93 13.04 -2.67
C PRO A 185 16.99 11.74 -3.50
N ASN A 186 16.72 10.59 -2.89
CA ASN A 186 16.61 9.31 -3.61
C ASN A 186 15.22 9.11 -4.24
N SER A 187 14.23 9.88 -3.80
CA SER A 187 12.88 9.82 -4.37
C SER A 187 12.86 10.49 -5.74
N GLY A 188 12.34 9.80 -6.74
CA GLY A 188 12.23 10.29 -8.11
C GLY A 188 10.96 11.06 -8.36
N GLU A 189 9.82 10.47 -7.95
CA GLU A 189 8.49 10.93 -8.30
C GLU A 189 7.49 10.74 -7.15
N LEU A 190 6.45 11.57 -7.13
CA LEU A 190 5.22 11.34 -6.36
C LEU A 190 4.04 11.24 -7.31
N GLU A 191 3.39 10.09 -7.36
CA GLU A 191 2.09 9.92 -7.98
C GLU A 191 0.99 10.38 -7.02
N ILE A 192 0.25 11.41 -7.41
CA ILE A 192 -0.72 12.06 -6.52
C ILE A 192 -2.15 11.83 -7.02
N GLN A 193 -2.98 11.27 -6.16
CA GLN A 193 -4.43 11.20 -6.33
C GLN A 193 -5.06 12.33 -5.51
N PHE A 194 -5.62 13.33 -6.21
CA PHE A 194 -6.31 14.46 -5.58
C PHE A 194 -7.82 14.34 -5.73
N VAL A 195 -8.56 14.47 -4.63
CA VAL A 195 -10.03 14.39 -4.59
C VAL A 195 -10.60 15.62 -3.88
N SER A 196 -11.63 16.23 -4.46
CA SER A 196 -12.39 17.34 -3.88
C SER A 196 -13.86 17.25 -4.25
N GLU A 197 -14.70 18.19 -3.81
CA GLU A 197 -16.10 18.32 -4.24
C GLU A 197 -16.22 18.53 -5.76
N LYS A 198 -15.18 18.97 -6.46
CA LYS A 198 -15.16 19.17 -7.90
C LYS A 198 -14.78 17.92 -8.70
N GLY A 199 -14.39 16.86 -8.05
CA GLY A 199 -14.00 15.58 -8.65
C GLY A 199 -12.59 15.17 -8.29
N SER A 200 -12.03 14.20 -9.04
CA SER A 200 -10.69 13.66 -8.86
C SER A 200 -9.75 14.08 -9.99
N THR A 201 -8.47 14.20 -9.66
CA THR A 201 -7.39 14.53 -10.63
C THR A 201 -6.12 13.83 -10.19
N GLY A 202 -5.40 13.16 -11.12
CA GLY A 202 -4.05 12.65 -10.90
C GLY A 202 -3.01 13.73 -11.25
N PHE A 203 -1.87 13.69 -10.54
CA PHE A 203 -0.67 14.46 -10.86
C PHE A 203 0.54 13.56 -10.70
N GLU A 204 1.57 13.85 -11.47
CA GLU A 204 2.91 13.29 -11.34
C GLU A 204 3.84 14.46 -10.99
N VAL A 205 4.61 14.34 -9.91
CA VAL A 205 5.46 15.43 -9.40
C VAL A 205 6.88 14.93 -9.22
N GLU A 206 7.82 15.63 -9.82
CA GLU A 206 9.25 15.36 -9.73
C GLU A 206 10.00 16.49 -9.00
N GLY A 207 11.26 16.21 -8.62
CA GLY A 207 12.06 17.15 -7.84
C GLY A 207 12.47 18.44 -8.55
N ASP A 208 12.36 18.53 -9.89
CA ASP A 208 12.63 19.73 -10.67
C ASP A 208 11.44 20.70 -10.72
N GLU A 209 10.19 20.19 -10.57
CA GLU A 209 8.95 20.97 -10.46
C GLU A 209 8.12 20.50 -9.25
N PRO A 210 8.61 20.66 -7.99
CA PRO A 210 8.07 20.02 -6.82
C PRO A 210 6.80 20.71 -6.29
N PHE A 211 5.75 20.80 -7.10
CA PHE A 211 4.46 21.36 -6.70
C PHE A 211 3.32 20.93 -7.63
N ILE A 212 2.09 21.03 -7.11
CA ILE A 212 0.87 20.92 -7.90
C ILE A 212 0.11 22.25 -7.93
N ASP A 213 -0.53 22.57 -9.07
CA ASP A 213 -1.43 23.72 -9.25
C ASP A 213 -2.88 23.24 -9.06
N LEU A 214 -3.55 23.76 -8.03
CA LEU A 214 -4.93 23.42 -7.65
C LEU A 214 -5.93 24.51 -8.02
N LYS A 215 -5.53 25.53 -8.80
CA LYS A 215 -6.45 26.60 -9.26
C LYS A 215 -7.67 26.03 -9.92
N GLY A 216 -8.83 26.35 -9.36
CA GLY A 216 -10.11 25.90 -9.90
C GLY A 216 -10.47 24.45 -9.59
N LYS A 217 -9.67 23.72 -8.79
CA LYS A 217 -9.90 22.32 -8.42
C LYS A 217 -10.49 22.16 -7.01
N ILE A 218 -10.50 23.25 -6.21
CA ILE A 218 -11.12 23.34 -4.89
C ILE A 218 -12.35 24.24 -4.92
#